data_7a07f9fc3f05778c82598680e8e7a140
#
_entry.id   7a07f9fc3f05778c82598680e8e7a140
#
_cell.length_a   1.000
_cell.length_b   1.000
_cell.length_c   1.000
_cell.angle_alpha   90.00
_cell.angle_beta   90.00
_cell.angle_gamma   90.00
#
_symmetry.space_group_name_H-M   'P 1'
#
loop_
_entity.id
_entity.type
_entity.pdbx_description
1 polymer ?
#
loop_
_entity_poly.entity_id
_entity_poly.type
_entity_poly.pdbx_seq_one_letter_code
_entity_poly.pdbx_strand_id
1 'polypeptide(L)'
;MLNPLKKDIVRINNLVVKYGKNTILNDISTRFYSSEIRVILGTSGCGKTTLLKSIIGLLKPFSGTVYIENTQIKDQDDPETVKILKKIGVLFQNGALLGSMTVEENVALPLQMHTNLPDSVIKEIVQLKLAQVDLPNAANLYPGELSGGMKKRAALARALALDPPLLFCDEPSAGLDPVTSAGLDELLLKIRKTLGITIIVVTHELLSIEKIADNITFLSKGALLFDGPLKDALALERGPIVDFFKRHEPNNKFHQSNTTDFFVENIK
;
A
#
# COMPACT_ATOMS: atom_id res chain seq x y z
N MET A 1 14.25 -0.66 29.64
CA MET A 1 14.28 -1.79 28.72
C MET A 1 14.75 -1.30 27.37
N LEU A 2 15.92 -1.74 26.90
CA LEU A 2 16.44 -1.38 25.58
C LEU A 2 15.46 -1.90 24.54
N ASN A 3 14.84 -0.98 23.78
CA ASN A 3 13.99 -1.33 22.64
C ASN A 3 14.85 -2.14 21.67
N PRO A 4 14.50 -3.38 21.30
CA PRO A 4 15.29 -4.13 20.33
C PRO A 4 15.38 -3.28 19.07
N LEU A 5 16.61 -3.01 18.61
CA LEU A 5 16.87 -2.23 17.40
C LEU A 5 15.99 -2.80 16.28
N LYS A 6 14.96 -2.07 15.87
CA LYS A 6 14.10 -2.48 14.76
C LYS A 6 14.99 -2.72 13.53
N LYS A 7 14.90 -3.91 12.95
CA LYS A 7 15.70 -4.27 11.78
C LYS A 7 15.22 -3.50 10.56
N ASP A 8 16.13 -2.84 9.84
CA ASP A 8 15.83 -2.24 8.53
C ASP A 8 15.37 -3.34 7.57
N ILE A 9 14.18 -3.20 6.99
CA ILE A 9 13.69 -4.11 5.95
C ILE A 9 13.78 -3.49 4.56
N VAL A 10 13.61 -2.17 4.45
CA VAL A 10 13.87 -1.39 3.23
C VAL A 10 14.78 -0.22 3.59
N ARG A 11 15.82 -0.01 2.79
CA ARG A 11 16.71 1.14 2.90
C ARG A 11 16.90 1.79 1.53
N ILE A 12 16.69 3.08 1.48
CA ILE A 12 16.79 3.92 0.29
C ILE A 12 17.84 4.98 0.55
N ASN A 13 18.82 5.12 -0.36
CA ASN A 13 19.89 6.10 -0.22
C ASN A 13 19.96 6.96 -1.49
N ASN A 14 19.78 8.26 -1.33
CA ASN A 14 19.93 9.32 -2.34
C ASN A 14 19.26 8.96 -3.68
N LEU A 15 18.04 8.42 -3.61
CA LEU A 15 17.30 7.93 -4.77
C LEU A 15 16.84 9.10 -5.65
N VAL A 16 17.23 9.08 -6.91
CA VAL A 16 16.75 9.99 -7.94
C VAL A 16 16.08 9.20 -9.05
N VAL A 17 14.87 9.57 -9.41
CA VAL A 17 14.12 8.94 -10.50
C VAL A 17 13.70 9.99 -11.51
N LYS A 18 13.91 9.67 -12.80
CA LYS A 18 13.58 10.57 -13.93
C LYS A 18 12.77 9.84 -14.99
N TYR A 19 11.85 10.56 -15.62
CA TYR A 19 11.24 10.18 -16.89
C TYR A 19 11.68 11.17 -17.98
N GLY A 20 12.58 10.73 -18.83
CA GLY A 20 13.25 11.62 -19.79
C GLY A 20 14.01 12.74 -19.06
N LYS A 21 13.65 14.00 -19.32
CA LYS A 21 14.26 15.17 -18.67
C LYS A 21 13.60 15.55 -17.33
N ASN A 22 12.46 14.96 -17.00
CA ASN A 22 11.69 15.34 -15.81
C ASN A 22 12.14 14.51 -14.60
N THR A 23 12.61 15.17 -13.54
CA THR A 23 12.91 14.54 -12.26
C THR A 23 11.60 14.37 -11.48
N ILE A 24 11.26 13.12 -11.12
CA ILE A 24 10.05 12.78 -10.37
C ILE A 24 10.36 12.61 -8.88
N LEU A 25 11.48 11.97 -8.57
CA LEU A 25 11.99 11.86 -7.20
C LEU A 25 13.40 12.43 -7.17
N ASN A 26 13.66 13.26 -6.17
CA ASN A 26 14.93 13.96 -6.02
C ASN A 26 15.50 13.73 -4.63
N ASP A 27 16.62 13.00 -4.57
CA ASP A 27 17.41 12.76 -3.37
C ASP A 27 16.60 12.17 -2.18
N ILE A 28 15.85 11.09 -2.43
CA ILE A 28 15.07 10.43 -1.39
C ILE A 28 15.99 9.47 -0.61
N SER A 29 16.09 9.70 0.70
CA SER A 29 16.79 8.80 1.64
C SER A 29 15.87 8.51 2.82
N THR A 30 15.55 7.21 3.05
CA THR A 30 14.66 6.76 4.12
C THR A 30 14.90 5.30 4.47
N ARG A 31 14.37 4.86 5.63
CA ARG A 31 14.44 3.47 6.11
C ARG A 31 13.08 3.03 6.63
N PHE A 32 12.68 1.81 6.24
CA PHE A 32 11.48 1.17 6.74
C PHE A 32 11.88 0.00 7.63
N TYR A 33 11.14 -0.18 8.72
CA TYR A 33 11.50 -1.16 9.74
C TYR A 33 10.56 -2.38 9.70
N SER A 34 11.07 -3.51 10.18
CA SER A 34 10.28 -4.75 10.24
C SER A 34 9.08 -4.65 11.19
N SER A 35 8.01 -5.38 10.86
CA SER A 35 6.78 -5.52 11.65
C SER A 35 6.01 -4.22 11.90
N GLU A 36 6.16 -3.22 11.02
CA GLU A 36 5.36 -1.98 11.04
C GLU A 36 4.43 -1.91 9.84
N ILE A 37 3.37 -1.10 9.94
CA ILE A 37 2.65 -0.58 8.79
C ILE A 37 3.19 0.81 8.52
N ARG A 38 3.87 0.96 7.39
CA ARG A 38 4.35 2.24 6.92
C ARG A 38 3.47 2.76 5.79
N VAL A 39 3.04 4.00 5.89
CA VAL A 39 2.25 4.64 4.84
C VAL A 39 3.09 5.68 4.10
N ILE A 40 3.20 5.52 2.78
CA ILE A 40 3.75 6.52 1.86
C ILE A 40 2.60 7.39 1.39
N LEU A 41 2.61 8.65 1.77
CA LEU A 41 1.54 9.60 1.47
C LEU A 41 2.07 10.90 0.86
N GLY A 42 1.17 11.72 0.36
CA GLY A 42 1.48 13.00 -0.25
C GLY A 42 0.48 13.39 -1.35
N THR A 43 0.64 14.59 -1.89
CA THR A 43 -0.25 15.11 -2.92
C THR A 43 -0.23 14.28 -4.20
N SER A 44 -1.30 14.36 -5.01
CA SER A 44 -1.34 13.68 -6.31
C SER A 44 -0.14 14.09 -7.17
N GLY A 45 0.47 13.12 -7.86
CA GLY A 45 1.63 13.35 -8.73
C GLY A 45 2.97 13.60 -8.01
N CYS A 46 3.06 13.53 -6.67
CA CYS A 46 4.31 13.77 -5.94
C CYS A 46 5.35 12.64 -6.03
N GLY A 47 5.02 11.50 -6.67
CA GLY A 47 5.96 10.40 -6.89
C GLY A 47 5.77 9.16 -6.03
N LYS A 48 4.67 8.99 -5.27
CA LYS A 48 4.42 7.83 -4.39
C LYS A 48 4.53 6.48 -5.12
N THR A 49 3.74 6.30 -6.17
CA THR A 49 3.77 5.07 -7.00
C THR A 49 5.12 4.89 -7.70
N THR A 50 5.80 5.99 -8.05
CA THR A 50 7.16 5.95 -8.61
C THR A 50 8.16 5.43 -7.58
N LEU A 51 8.08 5.90 -6.34
CA LEU A 51 8.89 5.40 -5.23
C LEU A 51 8.64 3.91 -5.00
N LEU A 52 7.36 3.51 -4.91
CA LEU A 52 6.98 2.10 -4.76
C LEU A 52 7.58 1.25 -5.89
N LYS A 53 7.38 1.64 -7.16
CA LYS A 53 7.91 0.90 -8.32
C LYS A 53 9.44 0.78 -8.30
N SER A 54 10.14 1.80 -7.80
CA SER A 54 11.60 1.74 -7.65
C SER A 54 12.02 0.77 -6.54
N ILE A 55 11.27 0.72 -5.42
CA ILE A 55 11.56 -0.21 -4.33
C ILE A 55 11.38 -1.66 -4.77
N ILE A 56 10.28 -1.97 -5.48
CA ILE A 56 10.01 -3.34 -5.96
C ILE A 56 10.71 -3.69 -7.28
N GLY A 57 11.68 -2.90 -7.73
CA GLY A 57 12.49 -3.19 -8.91
C GLY A 57 11.77 -3.06 -10.26
N LEU A 58 10.55 -2.52 -10.30
CA LEU A 58 9.81 -2.29 -11.56
C LEU A 58 10.27 -1.02 -12.30
N LEU A 59 11.05 -0.18 -11.64
CA LEU A 59 11.58 1.05 -12.22
C LEU A 59 13.01 1.27 -11.77
N LYS A 60 13.93 1.28 -12.73
CA LYS A 60 15.34 1.53 -12.47
C LYS A 60 15.55 3.01 -12.11
N PRO A 61 16.17 3.34 -10.98
CA PRO A 61 16.50 4.70 -10.62
C PRO A 61 17.56 5.29 -11.55
N PHE A 62 17.55 6.62 -11.71
CA PHE A 62 18.60 7.36 -12.41
C PHE A 62 19.90 7.35 -11.59
N SER A 63 19.81 7.52 -10.28
CA SER A 63 20.91 7.37 -9.32
C SER A 63 20.39 7.01 -7.93
N GLY A 64 21.29 6.69 -7.01
CA GLY A 64 20.98 6.20 -5.68
C GLY A 64 20.81 4.68 -5.64
N THR A 65 20.46 4.16 -4.47
CA THR A 65 20.34 2.71 -4.25
C THR A 65 19.13 2.39 -3.38
N VAL A 66 18.53 1.24 -3.66
CA VAL A 66 17.46 0.63 -2.86
C VAL A 66 17.93 -0.73 -2.38
N TYR A 67 17.71 -1.03 -1.11
CA TYR A 67 17.96 -2.33 -0.50
C TYR A 67 16.66 -2.86 0.11
N ILE A 68 16.38 -4.14 -0.12
CA ILE A 68 15.38 -4.91 0.64
C ILE A 68 16.15 -5.93 1.48
N GLU A 69 15.92 -5.94 2.79
CA GLU A 69 16.80 -6.58 3.77
C GLU A 69 18.24 -6.07 3.60
N ASN A 70 19.17 -6.92 3.15
CA ASN A 70 20.55 -6.53 2.85
C ASN A 70 20.89 -6.66 1.36
N THR A 71 19.91 -6.98 0.51
CA THR A 71 20.09 -7.17 -0.93
C THR A 71 19.79 -5.88 -1.66
N GLN A 72 20.77 -5.38 -2.42
CA GLN A 72 20.55 -4.23 -3.31
C GLN A 72 19.64 -4.63 -4.48
N ILE A 73 18.60 -3.86 -4.70
CA ILE A 73 17.72 -4.01 -5.87
C ILE A 73 18.41 -3.37 -7.07
N LYS A 74 18.70 -4.20 -8.06
CA LYS A 74 19.30 -3.81 -9.33
C LYS A 74 18.34 -4.01 -10.49
N ASP A 75 18.83 -4.56 -11.60
CA ASP A 75 18.00 -4.93 -12.74
C ASP A 75 17.20 -6.20 -12.44
N GLN A 76 16.06 -6.37 -13.13
CA GLN A 76 15.16 -7.53 -12.96
C GLN A 76 15.82 -8.87 -13.32
N ASP A 77 16.90 -8.83 -14.11
CA ASP A 77 17.67 -10.03 -14.51
C ASP A 77 18.79 -10.37 -13.50
N ASP A 78 19.05 -9.52 -12.49
CA ASP A 78 20.05 -9.80 -11.45
C ASP A 78 19.57 -10.93 -10.53
N PRO A 79 20.31 -12.05 -10.39
CA PRO A 79 19.83 -13.21 -9.64
C PRO A 79 19.48 -12.92 -8.17
N GLU A 80 20.23 -12.03 -7.50
CA GLU A 80 19.96 -11.68 -6.11
C GLU A 80 18.71 -10.79 -6.00
N THR A 81 18.49 -9.90 -6.99
CA THR A 81 17.25 -9.13 -7.10
C THR A 81 16.05 -10.07 -7.30
N VAL A 82 16.13 -11.01 -8.24
CA VAL A 82 15.05 -12.00 -8.48
C VAL A 82 14.75 -12.80 -7.21
N LYS A 83 15.78 -13.23 -6.49
CA LYS A 83 15.64 -14.02 -5.26
C LYS A 83 14.93 -13.23 -4.15
N ILE A 84 15.24 -11.95 -3.97
CA ILE A 84 14.58 -11.13 -2.94
C ILE A 84 13.16 -10.73 -3.35
N LEU A 85 12.91 -10.48 -4.65
CA LEU A 85 11.58 -10.14 -5.16
C LEU A 85 10.57 -11.29 -5.00
N LYS A 86 11.01 -12.55 -5.01
CA LYS A 86 10.14 -13.71 -4.69
C LYS A 86 9.66 -13.73 -3.24
N LYS A 87 10.32 -12.98 -2.34
CA LYS A 87 9.96 -12.86 -0.92
C LYS A 87 9.07 -11.67 -0.62
N ILE A 88 8.63 -10.91 -1.61
CA ILE A 88 7.71 -9.78 -1.42
C ILE A 88 6.35 -10.09 -2.01
N GLY A 89 5.30 -9.64 -1.35
CA GLY A 89 3.95 -9.60 -1.89
C GLY A 89 3.63 -8.20 -2.43
N VAL A 90 2.85 -8.13 -3.51
CA VAL A 90 2.41 -6.83 -4.06
C VAL A 90 0.92 -6.87 -4.36
N LEU A 91 0.16 -5.97 -3.74
CA LEU A 91 -1.22 -5.66 -4.06
C LEU A 91 -1.25 -4.37 -4.88
N PHE A 92 -1.48 -4.50 -6.18
CA PHE A 92 -1.62 -3.36 -7.10
C PHE A 92 -2.99 -2.70 -7.00
N GLN A 93 -3.09 -1.44 -7.37
CA GLN A 93 -4.30 -0.62 -7.29
C GLN A 93 -5.54 -1.30 -7.89
N ASN A 94 -5.42 -1.96 -9.06
CA ASN A 94 -6.53 -2.66 -9.70
C ASN A 94 -6.59 -4.16 -9.36
N GLY A 95 -5.82 -4.61 -8.35
CA GLY A 95 -5.69 -6.02 -7.97
C GLY A 95 -4.88 -6.86 -8.95
N ALA A 96 -4.85 -6.51 -10.24
CA ALA A 96 -4.14 -7.21 -11.32
C ALA A 96 -4.45 -8.73 -11.40
N LEU A 97 -5.68 -9.13 -11.06
CA LEU A 97 -6.14 -10.52 -11.24
C LEU A 97 -6.27 -10.85 -12.73
N LEU A 98 -5.88 -12.05 -13.10
CA LEU A 98 -6.03 -12.58 -14.45
C LEU A 98 -7.50 -12.96 -14.67
N GLY A 99 -8.20 -12.24 -15.55
CA GLY A 99 -9.63 -12.39 -15.78
C GLY A 99 -10.05 -13.73 -16.37
N SER A 100 -9.13 -14.44 -17.03
CA SER A 100 -9.32 -15.78 -17.61
C SER A 100 -9.13 -16.93 -16.61
N MET A 101 -8.71 -16.63 -15.39
CA MET A 101 -8.45 -17.57 -14.31
C MET A 101 -9.45 -17.35 -13.17
N THR A 102 -9.84 -18.44 -12.51
CA THR A 102 -10.61 -18.39 -11.27
C THR A 102 -9.81 -17.72 -10.14
N VAL A 103 -10.45 -17.42 -9.02
CA VAL A 103 -9.76 -16.89 -7.82
C VAL A 103 -8.75 -17.92 -7.29
N GLU A 104 -9.11 -19.22 -7.25
CA GLU A 104 -8.21 -20.31 -6.85
C GLU A 104 -6.95 -20.32 -7.72
N GLU A 105 -7.11 -20.31 -9.05
CA GLU A 105 -5.99 -20.30 -10.00
C GLU A 105 -5.12 -19.04 -9.88
N ASN A 106 -5.73 -17.86 -9.68
CA ASN A 106 -4.99 -16.63 -9.44
C ASN A 106 -4.12 -16.70 -8.17
N VAL A 107 -4.66 -17.26 -7.08
CA VAL A 107 -3.93 -17.39 -5.81
C VAL A 107 -2.88 -18.50 -5.87
N ALA A 108 -3.14 -19.58 -6.61
CA ALA A 108 -2.20 -20.69 -6.84
C ALA A 108 -0.98 -20.28 -7.68
N LEU A 109 -1.14 -19.33 -8.61
CA LEU A 109 -0.14 -18.98 -9.61
C LEU A 109 1.27 -18.73 -9.03
N PRO A 110 1.48 -17.91 -7.97
CA PRO A 110 2.81 -17.75 -7.39
C PRO A 110 3.40 -19.05 -6.83
N LEU A 111 2.57 -19.91 -6.26
CA LEU A 111 3.01 -21.19 -5.72
C LEU A 111 3.48 -22.14 -6.85
N GLN A 112 2.70 -22.24 -7.93
CA GLN A 112 3.05 -23.02 -9.11
C GLN A 112 4.32 -22.54 -9.79
N MET A 113 4.53 -21.21 -9.87
CA MET A 113 5.70 -20.61 -10.51
C MET A 113 6.99 -20.71 -9.69
N HIS A 114 6.89 -20.75 -8.36
CA HIS A 114 8.05 -20.56 -7.49
C HIS A 114 8.31 -21.71 -6.51
N THR A 115 7.48 -22.76 -6.52
CA THR A 115 7.65 -23.94 -5.67
C THR A 115 7.50 -25.24 -6.49
N ASN A 116 7.93 -26.36 -5.92
CA ASN A 116 7.72 -27.70 -6.46
C ASN A 116 6.66 -28.46 -5.64
N LEU A 117 5.69 -27.76 -5.04
CA LEU A 117 4.64 -28.39 -4.23
C LEU A 117 3.66 -29.17 -5.11
N PRO A 118 3.16 -30.33 -4.64
CA PRO A 118 2.08 -31.03 -5.31
C PRO A 118 0.79 -30.18 -5.38
N ASP A 119 -0.01 -30.37 -6.44
CA ASP A 119 -1.25 -29.61 -6.65
C ASP A 119 -2.23 -29.74 -5.47
N SER A 120 -2.30 -30.88 -4.81
CA SER A 120 -3.13 -31.07 -3.61
C SER A 120 -2.73 -30.14 -2.48
N VAL A 121 -1.42 -29.95 -2.25
CA VAL A 121 -0.87 -29.06 -1.20
C VAL A 121 -1.10 -27.60 -1.61
N ILE A 122 -0.89 -27.25 -2.88
CA ILE A 122 -1.17 -25.90 -3.39
C ILE A 122 -2.64 -25.56 -3.14
N LYS A 123 -3.56 -26.47 -3.42
CA LYS A 123 -4.99 -26.26 -3.19
C LYS A 123 -5.32 -25.98 -1.72
N GLU A 124 -4.74 -26.73 -0.79
CA GLU A 124 -4.92 -26.51 0.64
C GLU A 124 -4.38 -25.14 1.07
N ILE A 125 -3.20 -24.75 0.58
CA ILE A 125 -2.62 -23.42 0.85
C ILE A 125 -3.56 -22.32 0.31
N VAL A 126 -4.09 -22.47 -0.91
CA VAL A 126 -5.02 -21.50 -1.49
C VAL A 126 -6.25 -21.33 -0.64
N GLN A 127 -6.87 -22.42 -0.17
CA GLN A 127 -8.03 -22.37 0.73
C GLN A 127 -7.70 -21.63 2.03
N LEU A 128 -6.52 -21.88 2.59
CA LEU A 128 -6.04 -21.16 3.78
C LEU A 128 -5.88 -19.65 3.50
N LYS A 129 -5.29 -19.28 2.35
CA LYS A 129 -5.09 -17.87 1.98
C LYS A 129 -6.42 -17.16 1.74
N LEU A 130 -7.39 -17.82 1.10
CA LEU A 130 -8.73 -17.28 0.91
C LEU A 130 -9.46 -17.08 2.25
N ALA A 131 -9.34 -18.02 3.18
CA ALA A 131 -9.88 -17.87 4.51
C ALA A 131 -9.22 -16.70 5.29
N GLN A 132 -7.90 -16.50 5.15
CA GLN A 132 -7.16 -15.41 5.78
C GLN A 132 -7.65 -14.02 5.34
N VAL A 133 -8.17 -13.91 4.11
CA VAL A 133 -8.70 -12.65 3.56
C VAL A 133 -10.25 -12.58 3.61
N ASP A 134 -10.88 -13.44 4.38
CA ASP A 134 -12.34 -13.54 4.56
C ASP A 134 -13.09 -13.77 3.22
N LEU A 135 -12.56 -14.67 2.36
CA LEU A 135 -13.16 -15.10 1.08
C LEU A 135 -13.21 -16.64 0.92
N PRO A 136 -13.63 -17.43 1.93
CA PRO A 136 -13.50 -18.88 1.90
C PRO A 136 -14.29 -19.56 0.74
N ASN A 137 -15.36 -18.92 0.26
CA ASN A 137 -16.26 -19.50 -0.74
C ASN A 137 -16.06 -18.94 -2.16
N ALA A 138 -14.99 -18.17 -2.40
CA ALA A 138 -14.79 -17.47 -3.67
C ALA A 138 -13.87 -18.25 -4.65
N ALA A 139 -13.35 -19.42 -4.28
CA ALA A 139 -12.35 -20.16 -5.04
C ALA A 139 -12.70 -20.34 -6.53
N ASN A 140 -13.94 -20.76 -6.84
CA ASN A 140 -14.40 -21.09 -8.18
C ASN A 140 -14.93 -19.88 -8.98
N LEU A 141 -14.99 -18.69 -8.38
CA LEU A 141 -15.47 -17.49 -9.05
C LEU A 141 -14.38 -16.89 -9.94
N TYR A 142 -14.78 -16.30 -11.04
CA TYR A 142 -13.90 -15.49 -11.89
C TYR A 142 -13.84 -14.05 -11.38
N PRO A 143 -12.75 -13.31 -11.65
CA PRO A 143 -12.64 -11.90 -11.25
C PRO A 143 -13.81 -11.03 -11.72
N GLY A 144 -14.44 -11.35 -12.87
CA GLY A 144 -15.62 -10.63 -13.37
C GLY A 144 -16.84 -10.72 -12.46
N GLU A 145 -16.96 -11.80 -11.68
CA GLU A 145 -18.10 -12.08 -10.78
C GLU A 145 -17.94 -11.48 -9.38
N LEU A 146 -16.76 -10.92 -9.07
CA LEU A 146 -16.44 -10.37 -7.76
C LEU A 146 -16.84 -8.90 -7.66
N SER A 147 -17.30 -8.48 -6.47
CA SER A 147 -17.38 -7.06 -6.10
C SER A 147 -15.99 -6.42 -6.04
N GLY A 148 -15.91 -5.08 -6.00
CA GLY A 148 -14.64 -4.36 -5.87
C GLY A 148 -13.83 -4.79 -4.65
N GLY A 149 -14.48 -4.90 -3.50
CA GLY A 149 -13.85 -5.35 -2.26
C GLY A 149 -13.38 -6.82 -2.33
N MET A 150 -14.18 -7.71 -2.90
CA MET A 150 -13.79 -9.11 -3.11
C MET A 150 -12.56 -9.23 -4.04
N LYS A 151 -12.50 -8.42 -5.12
CA LYS A 151 -11.32 -8.36 -6.01
C LYS A 151 -10.05 -7.98 -5.26
N LYS A 152 -10.13 -6.96 -4.39
CA LYS A 152 -8.99 -6.53 -3.56
C LYS A 152 -8.55 -7.63 -2.59
N ARG A 153 -9.49 -8.29 -1.92
CA ARG A 153 -9.20 -9.41 -1.01
C ARG A 153 -8.60 -10.61 -1.74
N ALA A 154 -9.11 -10.98 -2.90
CA ALA A 154 -8.55 -12.06 -3.73
C ALA A 154 -7.13 -11.75 -4.20
N ALA A 155 -6.88 -10.50 -4.64
CA ALA A 155 -5.55 -10.05 -5.00
C ALA A 155 -4.59 -10.01 -3.81
N LEU A 156 -5.09 -9.68 -2.61
CA LEU A 156 -4.33 -9.76 -1.36
C LEU A 156 -3.99 -11.22 -1.00
N ALA A 157 -4.92 -12.17 -1.16
CA ALA A 157 -4.65 -13.60 -0.98
C ALA A 157 -3.51 -14.08 -1.89
N ARG A 158 -3.54 -13.67 -3.17
CA ARG A 158 -2.46 -13.96 -4.12
C ARG A 158 -1.12 -13.35 -3.69
N ALA A 159 -1.13 -12.09 -3.24
CA ALA A 159 0.07 -11.42 -2.77
C ALA A 159 0.68 -12.10 -1.51
N LEU A 160 -0.15 -12.78 -0.72
CA LEU A 160 0.25 -13.52 0.48
C LEU A 160 0.56 -15.00 0.22
N ALA A 161 0.42 -15.52 -1.01
CA ALA A 161 0.49 -16.93 -1.30
C ALA A 161 1.83 -17.58 -0.88
N LEU A 162 2.94 -16.86 -1.02
CA LEU A 162 4.29 -17.30 -0.66
C LEU A 162 4.72 -16.92 0.77
N ASP A 163 3.81 -16.51 1.65
CA ASP A 163 4.10 -16.03 3.02
C ASP A 163 5.20 -14.95 3.06
N PRO A 164 5.05 -13.85 2.32
CA PRO A 164 6.08 -12.84 2.23
C PRO A 164 6.28 -12.11 3.57
N PRO A 165 7.52 -11.85 4.03
CA PRO A 165 7.79 -11.01 5.19
C PRO A 165 7.50 -9.53 4.95
N LEU A 166 7.33 -9.12 3.68
CA LEU A 166 7.12 -7.75 3.24
C LEU A 166 6.01 -7.69 2.18
N LEU A 167 4.96 -6.93 2.49
CA LEU A 167 3.81 -6.71 1.62
C LEU A 167 3.74 -5.24 1.20
N PHE A 168 3.64 -4.99 -0.09
CA PHE A 168 3.36 -3.67 -0.66
C PHE A 168 1.91 -3.58 -1.10
N CYS A 169 1.24 -2.46 -0.80
CA CYS A 169 -0.13 -2.18 -1.21
C CYS A 169 -0.17 -0.79 -1.89
N ASP A 170 -0.48 -0.75 -3.17
CA ASP A 170 -0.65 0.50 -3.92
C ASP A 170 -2.13 0.86 -3.99
N GLU A 171 -2.55 1.90 -3.28
CA GLU A 171 -3.93 2.41 -3.18
C GLU A 171 -4.96 1.26 -2.96
N PRO A 172 -4.82 0.48 -1.86
CA PRO A 172 -5.60 -0.74 -1.66
C PRO A 172 -7.10 -0.50 -1.59
N SER A 173 -7.54 0.61 -1.02
CA SER A 173 -8.94 1.00 -0.83
C SER A 173 -9.51 1.84 -1.98
N ALA A 174 -8.69 2.23 -2.97
CA ALA A 174 -9.15 3.07 -4.07
C ALA A 174 -10.36 2.47 -4.81
N GLY A 175 -11.42 3.27 -4.94
CA GLY A 175 -12.65 2.89 -5.62
C GLY A 175 -13.61 2.01 -4.81
N LEU A 176 -13.36 1.83 -3.52
CA LEU A 176 -14.27 1.16 -2.59
C LEU A 176 -15.17 2.19 -1.88
N ASP A 177 -16.33 1.73 -1.44
CA ASP A 177 -17.15 2.48 -0.50
C ASP A 177 -16.48 2.55 0.90
N PRO A 178 -16.87 3.52 1.76
CA PRO A 178 -16.22 3.72 3.06
C PRO A 178 -16.26 2.49 3.99
N VAL A 179 -17.34 1.69 3.96
CA VAL A 179 -17.49 0.51 4.81
C VAL A 179 -16.54 -0.60 4.35
N THR A 180 -16.50 -0.86 3.05
CA THR A 180 -15.61 -1.84 2.45
C THR A 180 -14.13 -1.45 2.63
N SER A 181 -13.80 -0.15 2.50
CA SER A 181 -12.47 0.39 2.77
C SER A 181 -12.05 0.14 4.22
N ALA A 182 -12.90 0.52 5.18
CA ALA A 182 -12.64 0.28 6.61
C ALA A 182 -12.45 -1.21 6.95
N GLY A 183 -13.20 -2.10 6.29
CA GLY A 183 -13.04 -3.55 6.44
C GLY A 183 -11.73 -4.09 5.84
N LEU A 184 -11.20 -3.45 4.77
CA LEU A 184 -9.89 -3.80 4.23
C LEU A 184 -8.76 -3.33 5.15
N ASP A 185 -8.89 -2.16 5.77
CA ASP A 185 -7.93 -1.66 6.77
C ASP A 185 -7.83 -2.60 7.97
N GLU A 186 -8.98 -3.06 8.49
CA GLU A 186 -9.03 -4.04 9.58
C GLU A 186 -8.35 -5.35 9.19
N LEU A 187 -8.55 -5.79 7.96
CA LEU A 187 -7.90 -6.98 7.43
C LEU A 187 -6.37 -6.81 7.37
N LEU A 188 -5.86 -5.67 6.92
CA LEU A 188 -4.41 -5.39 6.91
C LEU A 188 -3.83 -5.39 8.34
N LEU A 189 -4.52 -4.78 9.31
CA LEU A 189 -4.13 -4.82 10.72
C LEU A 189 -4.11 -6.25 11.27
N LYS A 190 -5.15 -7.06 10.96
CA LYS A 190 -5.24 -8.47 11.36
C LYS A 190 -4.08 -9.28 10.76
N ILE A 191 -3.80 -9.13 9.46
CA ILE A 191 -2.72 -9.82 8.76
C ILE A 191 -1.36 -9.45 9.37
N ARG A 192 -1.08 -8.16 9.57
CA ARG A 192 0.15 -7.72 10.24
C ARG A 192 0.33 -8.36 11.61
N LYS A 193 -0.74 -8.35 12.42
CA LYS A 193 -0.71 -8.90 13.79
C LYS A 193 -0.51 -10.41 13.82
N THR A 194 -1.18 -11.15 12.92
CA THR A 194 -1.15 -12.62 12.92
C THR A 194 0.07 -13.21 12.25
N LEU A 195 0.55 -12.57 11.16
CA LEU A 195 1.69 -13.07 10.39
C LEU A 195 3.01 -12.39 10.75
N GLY A 196 3.00 -11.29 11.53
CA GLY A 196 4.21 -10.55 11.92
C GLY A 196 4.91 -9.85 10.75
N ILE A 197 4.24 -9.72 9.59
CA ILE A 197 4.83 -9.13 8.38
C ILE A 197 4.90 -7.61 8.45
N THR A 198 5.76 -7.04 7.60
CA THR A 198 5.82 -5.59 7.36
C THR A 198 4.89 -5.25 6.22
N ILE A 199 4.10 -4.18 6.35
CA ILE A 199 3.20 -3.71 5.28
C ILE A 199 3.58 -2.27 4.91
N ILE A 200 3.79 -2.03 3.62
CA ILE A 200 4.01 -0.70 3.07
C ILE A 200 2.82 -0.34 2.21
N VAL A 201 2.09 0.69 2.61
CA VAL A 201 0.86 1.15 1.94
C VAL A 201 1.12 2.49 1.27
N VAL A 202 0.80 2.60 0.00
CA VAL A 202 0.69 3.90 -0.69
C VAL A 202 -0.77 4.28 -0.69
N THR A 203 -1.13 5.40 -0.07
CA THR A 203 -2.51 5.91 -0.11
C THR A 203 -2.56 7.41 0.16
N HIS A 204 -3.69 8.02 -0.17
CA HIS A 204 -4.02 9.40 0.17
C HIS A 204 -5.29 9.49 1.03
N GLU A 205 -5.88 8.35 1.41
CA GLU A 205 -7.10 8.28 2.21
C GLU A 205 -6.80 8.48 3.71
N LEU A 206 -7.20 9.63 4.28
CA LEU A 206 -6.87 10.01 5.66
C LEU A 206 -7.38 9.03 6.69
N LEU A 207 -8.63 8.57 6.57
CA LEU A 207 -9.22 7.64 7.54
C LEU A 207 -8.42 6.33 7.61
N SER A 208 -7.97 5.82 6.46
CA SER A 208 -7.07 4.67 6.42
C SER A 208 -5.72 4.97 7.06
N ILE A 209 -5.10 6.13 6.71
CA ILE A 209 -3.80 6.52 7.26
C ILE A 209 -3.86 6.55 8.79
N GLU A 210 -4.83 7.26 9.37
CA GLU A 210 -5.00 7.39 10.82
C GLU A 210 -5.26 6.05 11.52
N LYS A 211 -5.95 5.14 10.84
CA LYS A 211 -6.32 3.83 11.40
C LYS A 211 -5.17 2.84 11.40
N ILE A 212 -4.37 2.81 10.32
CA ILE A 212 -3.42 1.70 10.13
C ILE A 212 -1.95 2.08 10.30
N ALA A 213 -1.55 3.37 10.14
CA ALA A 213 -0.15 3.73 10.07
C ALA A 213 0.54 3.75 11.43
N ASP A 214 1.63 3.02 11.57
CA ASP A 214 2.59 3.20 12.66
C ASP A 214 3.54 4.38 12.34
N ASN A 215 4.08 4.38 11.11
CA ASN A 215 4.98 5.39 10.58
C ASN A 215 4.52 5.87 9.22
N ILE A 216 4.87 7.09 8.87
CA ILE A 216 4.56 7.69 7.58
C ILE A 216 5.80 8.24 6.89
N THR A 217 5.76 8.24 5.56
CA THR A 217 6.75 8.86 4.66
C THR A 217 5.99 9.84 3.77
N PHE A 218 6.11 11.15 4.07
CA PHE A 218 5.38 12.18 3.36
C PHE A 218 6.21 12.78 2.22
N LEU A 219 5.71 12.62 0.99
CA LEU A 219 6.32 13.16 -0.21
C LEU A 219 5.57 14.41 -0.70
N SER A 220 6.32 15.40 -1.16
CA SER A 220 5.77 16.56 -1.85
C SER A 220 6.72 17.01 -2.95
N LYS A 221 6.20 17.22 -4.16
CA LYS A 221 6.97 17.66 -5.34
C LYS A 221 8.27 16.87 -5.56
N GLY A 222 8.22 15.56 -5.36
CA GLY A 222 9.36 14.66 -5.55
C GLY A 222 10.41 14.67 -4.43
N ALA A 223 10.17 15.39 -3.33
CA ALA A 223 11.06 15.44 -2.16
C ALA A 223 10.41 14.77 -0.95
N LEU A 224 11.24 14.22 -0.07
CA LEU A 224 10.84 13.71 1.24
C LEU A 224 10.77 14.88 2.23
N LEU A 225 9.58 15.16 2.76
CA LEU A 225 9.37 16.27 3.71
C LEU A 225 9.20 15.82 5.15
N PHE A 226 8.74 14.58 5.36
CA PHE A 226 8.62 14.00 6.70
C PHE A 226 8.79 12.48 6.62
N ASP A 227 9.46 11.91 7.61
CA ASP A 227 9.64 10.48 7.77
C ASP A 227 9.71 10.13 9.27
N GLY A 228 8.69 9.42 9.76
CA GLY A 228 8.61 9.12 11.20
C GLY A 228 7.23 8.65 11.65
N PRO A 229 7.03 8.54 12.99
CA PRO A 229 5.76 8.11 13.57
C PRO A 229 4.59 9.01 13.16
N LEU A 230 3.42 8.41 12.89
CA LEU A 230 2.21 9.16 12.57
C LEU A 230 1.87 10.18 13.66
N LYS A 231 1.99 9.81 14.94
CA LYS A 231 1.73 10.69 16.08
C LYS A 231 2.54 11.99 16.05
N ASP A 232 3.81 11.89 15.59
CA ASP A 232 4.70 13.06 15.54
C ASP A 232 4.31 13.99 14.37
N ALA A 233 3.83 13.41 13.25
CA ALA A 233 3.28 14.18 12.13
C ALA A 233 1.99 14.94 12.51
N LEU A 234 1.09 14.27 13.25
CA LEU A 234 -0.17 14.88 13.71
C LEU A 234 0.05 15.96 14.79
N ALA A 235 1.18 15.92 15.50
CA ALA A 235 1.56 16.95 16.49
C ALA A 235 2.14 18.22 15.87
N LEU A 236 2.40 18.26 14.56
CA LEU A 236 2.90 19.44 13.89
C LEU A 236 1.82 20.51 13.78
N GLU A 237 2.19 21.78 14.04
CA GLU A 237 1.25 22.91 14.00
C GLU A 237 1.15 23.58 12.62
N ARG A 238 2.18 23.42 11.77
CA ARG A 238 2.30 24.08 10.46
C ARG A 238 3.14 23.27 9.47
N GLY A 239 2.94 23.55 8.21
CA GLY A 239 3.71 22.97 7.11
C GLY A 239 2.87 22.09 6.16
N PRO A 240 3.45 21.65 5.04
CA PRO A 240 2.73 20.96 3.98
C PRO A 240 2.00 19.68 4.42
N ILE A 241 2.50 18.99 5.45
CA ILE A 241 1.87 17.81 6.00
C ILE A 241 0.61 18.15 6.78
N VAL A 242 0.64 19.24 7.56
CA VAL A 242 -0.54 19.75 8.28
C VAL A 242 -1.62 20.19 7.31
N ASP A 243 -1.22 20.88 6.23
CA ASP A 243 -2.15 21.28 5.16
C ASP A 243 -2.74 20.06 4.45
N PHE A 244 -1.98 18.98 4.31
CA PHE A 244 -2.47 17.72 3.73
C PHE A 244 -3.57 17.11 4.62
N PHE A 245 -3.35 16.99 5.92
CA PHE A 245 -4.34 16.45 6.85
C PHE A 245 -5.57 17.36 6.95
N LYS A 246 -5.41 18.70 7.06
CA LYS A 246 -6.52 19.65 7.17
C LYS A 246 -7.42 19.73 5.92
N ARG A 247 -6.86 19.60 4.72
CA ARG A 247 -7.64 19.66 3.46
C ARG A 247 -8.63 18.51 3.29
N HIS A 248 -8.43 17.43 4.00
CA HIS A 248 -9.23 16.23 3.90
C HIS A 248 -10.07 15.99 5.17
N GLU A 249 -10.01 16.89 6.15
CA GLU A 249 -11.00 16.87 7.22
C GLU A 249 -12.39 17.11 6.61
N PRO A 250 -13.39 16.25 6.90
CA PRO A 250 -14.74 16.52 6.46
C PRO A 250 -15.15 17.89 7.02
N ASN A 251 -15.38 18.84 6.13
CA ASN A 251 -15.85 20.19 6.49
C ASN A 251 -17.17 20.07 7.26
N ASN A 252 -17.11 19.97 8.57
CA ASN A 252 -18.23 20.10 9.49
C ASN A 252 -18.51 21.59 9.76
N LYS A 253 -18.53 22.40 8.69
CA LYS A 253 -19.09 23.73 8.64
C LYS A 253 -20.08 23.77 7.49
N PHE A 254 -21.26 23.19 7.70
CA PHE A 254 -22.46 23.79 7.15
C PHE A 254 -22.44 25.24 7.66
N HIS A 255 -22.02 26.16 6.82
CA HIS A 255 -22.34 27.55 7.00
C HIS A 255 -23.87 27.60 7.12
N GLN A 256 -24.34 27.91 8.31
CA GLN A 256 -25.62 28.58 8.49
C GLN A 256 -25.49 29.91 7.74
N SER A 257 -25.63 29.89 6.42
CA SER A 257 -26.03 31.05 5.65
C SER A 257 -27.49 31.26 5.97
N ASN A 258 -27.77 32.34 6.70
CA ASN A 258 -29.07 32.91 7.00
C ASN A 258 -29.94 32.88 5.75
N THR A 259 -30.86 31.90 5.68
CA THR A 259 -32.00 31.86 4.77
C THR A 259 -33.19 32.44 5.48
N THR A 260 -33.06 33.67 6.00
CA THR A 260 -34.21 34.41 6.59
C THR A 260 -34.56 35.69 5.82
N ASP A 261 -33.86 36.03 4.75
CA ASP A 261 -34.08 37.31 4.04
C ASP A 261 -34.65 37.21 2.62
N PHE A 262 -35.15 36.03 2.19
CA PHE A 262 -35.70 35.89 0.82
C PHE A 262 -37.21 35.69 0.72
N PHE A 263 -37.96 35.81 1.80
CA PHE A 263 -39.44 35.58 1.77
C PHE A 263 -40.31 36.78 2.16
N VAL A 264 -39.84 38.02 2.13
CA VAL A 264 -40.65 39.20 2.50
C VAL A 264 -40.83 40.24 1.41
N GLU A 265 -40.39 40.05 0.18
CA GLU A 265 -40.67 41.00 -0.91
C GLU A 265 -41.25 40.31 -2.14
N ASN A 266 -42.49 39.82 -2.06
CA ASN A 266 -43.36 39.66 -3.24
C ASN A 266 -44.80 39.24 -2.82
N ILE A 267 -45.46 40.07 -1.99
CA ILE A 267 -46.91 40.11 -1.90
C ILE A 267 -47.29 41.60 -1.78
N LYS A 268 -47.41 42.26 -2.91
CA LYS A 268 -48.37 43.39 -3.14
C LYS A 268 -48.71 43.42 -4.61
#